data_8255f324dcc507b616bf024869f8edda
#
_entry.id   8255f324dcc507b616bf024869f8edda
#
_cell.length_a   1.000
_cell.length_b   1.000
_cell.length_c   1.000
_cell.angle_alpha   90.00
_cell.angle_beta   90.00
_cell.angle_gamma   90.00
#
_symmetry.space_group_name_H-M   'P 1'
#
loop_
_entity.id
_entity.type
_entity.pdbx_description
1 polymer ?
#
loop_
_entity_poly.entity_id
_entity_poly.type
_entity_poly.pdbx_seq_one_letter_code
_entity_poly.pdbx_strand_id
1 'polypeptide(L)'
;MAKRFFETFPALILEDELKDLFEFAEVTALKYNRDRTAIHVYLLCRRLISKPQIYAVESKIEKQMFPDGDMKIRIFESFSLSEQYTPSYLVDVYKDSLFAEIKRRSDLDYHILMRADWKVADDDSLLLTLEDSLWARNRAGELREWIQMVFYDRCAISIPVAVSFKERDTTAIEEEKKRAEAQAIARIMKANSVASKDKEDEFIDTASADTKKGS
;
A
#
# COMPACT_ATOMS: atom_id res chain seq x y z
N MET A 1 -4.48 -36.19 2.55
CA MET A 1 -3.31 -36.10 3.44
C MET A 1 -2.52 -34.84 3.05
N ALA A 2 -2.14 -34.01 4.04
CA ALA A 2 -1.26 -32.87 3.81
C ALA A 2 0.13 -33.36 3.34
N LYS A 3 0.76 -32.67 2.40
CA LYS A 3 2.10 -32.96 1.90
C LYS A 3 3.00 -31.76 2.18
N ARG A 4 4.30 -31.98 2.39
CA ARG A 4 5.24 -30.89 2.52
C ARG A 4 5.27 -30.05 1.24
N PHE A 5 5.57 -28.76 1.38
CA PHE A 5 5.56 -27.83 0.27
C PHE A 5 6.48 -28.29 -0.89
N PHE A 6 7.72 -28.70 -0.60
CA PHE A 6 8.66 -29.16 -1.61
C PHE A 6 8.38 -30.59 -2.13
N GLU A 7 7.57 -31.37 -1.46
CA GLU A 7 7.05 -32.63 -2.02
C GLU A 7 5.97 -32.35 -3.08
N THR A 8 5.24 -31.23 -2.92
CA THR A 8 4.22 -30.80 -3.88
C THR A 8 4.84 -30.07 -5.08
N PHE A 9 5.94 -29.33 -4.85
CA PHE A 9 6.66 -28.56 -5.86
C PHE A 9 8.14 -28.97 -5.91
N PRO A 10 8.47 -30.22 -6.31
CA PRO A 10 9.84 -30.77 -6.22
C PRO A 10 10.84 -30.11 -7.16
N ALA A 11 10.37 -29.51 -8.27
CA ALA A 11 11.22 -28.82 -9.25
C ALA A 11 11.39 -27.32 -8.97
N LEU A 12 10.73 -26.78 -7.91
CA LEU A 12 10.78 -25.36 -7.59
C LEU A 12 12.12 -25.00 -6.94
N ILE A 13 12.79 -24.01 -7.51
CA ILE A 13 14.04 -23.46 -7.01
C ILE A 13 13.73 -22.13 -6.32
N LEU A 14 14.05 -22.04 -5.03
CA LEU A 14 13.94 -20.85 -4.22
C LEU A 14 15.32 -20.44 -3.69
N GLU A 15 15.49 -19.16 -3.38
CA GLU A 15 16.63 -18.66 -2.60
C GLU A 15 16.57 -19.25 -1.19
N ASP A 16 17.74 -19.39 -0.55
CA ASP A 16 17.86 -20.07 0.75
C ASP A 16 16.92 -19.49 1.81
N GLU A 17 16.77 -18.17 1.87
CA GLU A 17 15.84 -17.52 2.82
C GLU A 17 14.38 -17.95 2.63
N LEU A 18 13.89 -17.96 1.40
CA LEU A 18 12.52 -18.42 1.08
C LEU A 18 12.39 -19.94 1.28
N LYS A 19 13.44 -20.68 0.94
CA LYS A 19 13.46 -22.14 1.12
C LYS A 19 13.29 -22.51 2.59
N ASP A 20 14.03 -21.87 3.49
CA ASP A 20 13.95 -22.11 4.94
C ASP A 20 12.55 -21.79 5.51
N LEU A 21 11.89 -20.75 4.99
CA LEU A 21 10.54 -20.38 5.43
C LEU A 21 9.49 -21.40 5.01
N PHE A 22 9.62 -21.98 3.83
CA PHE A 22 8.66 -22.93 3.28
C PHE A 22 9.00 -24.40 3.56
N GLU A 23 10.16 -24.70 4.17
CA GLU A 23 10.59 -26.06 4.44
C GLU A 23 9.59 -26.87 5.28
N PHE A 24 8.96 -26.21 6.25
CA PHE A 24 8.00 -26.82 7.15
C PHE A 24 6.54 -26.47 6.83
N ALA A 25 6.30 -25.81 5.70
CA ALA A 25 4.95 -25.51 5.22
C ALA A 25 4.31 -26.79 4.65
N GLU A 26 3.05 -27.01 4.98
CA GLU A 26 2.27 -28.14 4.51
C GLU A 26 1.20 -27.68 3.53
N VAL A 27 1.14 -28.31 2.36
CA VAL A 27 0.06 -28.12 1.39
C VAL A 27 -1.12 -28.98 1.82
N THR A 28 -2.18 -28.32 2.28
CA THR A 28 -3.41 -29.00 2.75
C THR A 28 -4.39 -29.29 1.62
N ALA A 29 -4.41 -28.42 0.59
CA ALA A 29 -5.23 -28.62 -0.60
C ALA A 29 -4.65 -27.87 -1.81
N LEU A 30 -4.93 -28.42 -3.01
CA LEU A 30 -4.76 -27.77 -4.29
C LEU A 30 -6.12 -27.74 -4.99
N LYS A 31 -6.56 -26.59 -5.44
CA LYS A 31 -7.82 -26.42 -6.15
C LYS A 31 -7.63 -25.59 -7.40
N TYR A 32 -8.27 -25.97 -8.49
CA TYR A 32 -8.37 -25.14 -9.68
C TYR A 32 -9.56 -24.18 -9.55
N ASN A 33 -9.43 -22.99 -10.11
CA ASN A 33 -10.61 -22.15 -10.36
C ASN A 33 -11.50 -22.79 -11.44
N ARG A 34 -12.73 -22.27 -11.60
CA ARG A 34 -13.71 -22.83 -12.54
C ARG A 34 -13.16 -22.92 -13.97
N ASP A 35 -12.41 -21.91 -14.40
CA ASP A 35 -11.91 -21.78 -15.77
C ASP A 35 -10.54 -22.46 -15.98
N ARG A 36 -9.99 -23.08 -14.93
CA ARG A 36 -8.67 -23.74 -14.91
C ARG A 36 -7.51 -22.83 -15.33
N THR A 37 -7.63 -21.52 -15.07
CA THR A 37 -6.60 -20.52 -15.32
C THR A 37 -5.81 -20.15 -14.06
N ALA A 38 -6.23 -20.66 -12.90
CA ALA A 38 -5.54 -20.45 -11.63
C ALA A 38 -5.57 -21.70 -10.74
N ILE A 39 -4.46 -21.91 -10.03
CA ILE A 39 -4.33 -22.91 -8.98
C ILE A 39 -4.33 -22.21 -7.63
N HIS A 40 -5.23 -22.59 -6.76
CA HIS A 40 -5.29 -22.17 -5.38
C HIS A 40 -4.57 -23.21 -4.51
N VAL A 41 -3.49 -22.77 -3.87
CA VAL A 41 -2.63 -23.57 -2.99
C VAL A 41 -2.96 -23.19 -1.56
N TYR A 42 -3.49 -24.12 -0.78
CA TYR A 42 -3.79 -23.90 0.63
C TYR A 42 -2.63 -24.41 1.47
N LEU A 43 -2.02 -23.51 2.26
CA LEU A 43 -0.86 -23.82 3.10
C LEU A 43 -1.24 -23.75 4.58
N LEU A 44 -0.67 -24.67 5.35
CA LEU A 44 -0.57 -24.58 6.80
C LEU A 44 0.89 -24.37 7.18
N CYS A 45 1.19 -23.25 7.83
CA CYS A 45 2.53 -22.86 8.23
C CYS A 45 2.64 -22.76 9.74
N ARG A 46 3.78 -23.17 10.30
CA ARG A 46 4.08 -23.05 11.74
C ARG A 46 4.83 -21.80 12.12
N ARG A 47 5.19 -20.99 11.12
CA ARG A 47 5.85 -19.68 11.23
C ARG A 47 5.09 -18.68 10.40
N LEU A 48 5.10 -17.42 10.83
CA LEU A 48 4.57 -16.33 10.02
C LEU A 48 5.44 -16.17 8.77
N ILE A 49 4.79 -16.14 7.63
CA ILE A 49 5.37 -15.81 6.33
C ILE A 49 4.67 -14.55 5.86
N SER A 50 5.45 -13.53 5.51
CA SER A 50 4.88 -12.26 5.07
C SER A 50 4.24 -12.36 3.68
N LYS A 51 3.24 -11.54 3.41
CA LYS A 51 2.60 -11.51 2.09
C LYS A 51 3.56 -11.21 0.93
N PRO A 52 4.53 -10.30 1.04
CA PRO A 52 5.55 -10.14 0.00
C PRO A 52 6.32 -11.43 -0.31
N GLN A 53 6.67 -12.22 0.71
CA GLN A 53 7.34 -13.52 0.53
C GLN A 53 6.42 -14.55 -0.14
N ILE A 54 5.15 -14.61 0.28
CA ILE A 54 4.13 -15.43 -0.40
C ILE A 54 4.04 -15.05 -1.88
N TYR A 55 3.94 -13.76 -2.19
CA TYR A 55 3.84 -13.27 -3.56
C TYR A 55 5.10 -13.54 -4.40
N ALA A 56 6.27 -13.49 -3.78
CA ALA A 56 7.52 -13.87 -4.44
C ALA A 56 7.50 -15.36 -4.83
N VAL A 57 7.02 -16.23 -3.95
CA VAL A 57 6.91 -17.67 -4.22
C VAL A 57 5.83 -17.96 -5.27
N GLU A 58 4.65 -17.32 -5.21
CA GLU A 58 3.64 -17.40 -6.28
C GLU A 58 4.27 -17.11 -7.66
N SER A 59 4.99 -15.98 -7.76
CA SER A 59 5.65 -15.58 -9.01
C SER A 59 6.73 -16.56 -9.48
N LYS A 60 7.47 -17.17 -8.53
CA LYS A 60 8.49 -18.17 -8.89
C LYS A 60 7.87 -19.47 -9.39
N ILE A 61 6.78 -19.95 -8.75
CA ILE A 61 6.03 -21.11 -9.22
C ILE A 61 5.47 -20.83 -10.64
N GLU A 62 4.83 -19.68 -10.84
CA GLU A 62 4.32 -19.28 -12.17
C GLU A 62 5.40 -19.31 -13.22
N LYS A 63 6.56 -18.67 -12.98
CA LYS A 63 7.66 -18.57 -13.95
C LYS A 63 8.37 -19.89 -14.24
N GLN A 64 8.55 -20.73 -13.21
CA GLN A 64 9.34 -21.96 -13.36
C GLN A 64 8.50 -23.14 -13.85
N MET A 65 7.22 -23.22 -13.47
CA MET A 65 6.36 -24.35 -13.80
C MET A 65 5.35 -24.05 -14.90
N PHE A 66 5.04 -22.77 -15.13
CA PHE A 66 4.08 -22.32 -16.14
C PHE A 66 4.64 -21.14 -16.96
N PRO A 67 5.76 -21.37 -17.69
CA PRO A 67 6.48 -20.29 -18.40
C PRO A 67 5.64 -19.61 -19.48
N ASP A 68 4.67 -20.30 -20.03
CA ASP A 68 3.75 -19.77 -21.07
C ASP A 68 2.74 -18.75 -20.49
N GLY A 69 2.69 -18.61 -19.15
CA GLY A 69 1.85 -17.62 -18.47
C GLY A 69 0.35 -17.94 -18.45
N ASP A 70 -0.01 -19.16 -18.81
CA ASP A 70 -1.39 -19.67 -18.92
C ASP A 70 -2.01 -19.99 -17.55
N MET A 71 -1.20 -20.12 -16.51
CA MET A 71 -1.65 -20.48 -15.16
C MET A 71 -1.21 -19.46 -14.12
N LYS A 72 -2.17 -19.01 -13.29
CA LYS A 72 -1.91 -18.17 -12.12
C LYS A 72 -1.86 -18.99 -10.85
N ILE A 73 -0.93 -18.66 -9.97
CA ILE A 73 -0.82 -19.27 -8.64
C ILE A 73 -1.33 -18.31 -7.58
N ARG A 74 -2.17 -18.81 -6.67
CA ARG A 74 -2.65 -18.08 -5.51
C ARG A 74 -2.47 -18.94 -4.27
N ILE A 75 -1.66 -18.45 -3.33
CA ILE A 75 -1.39 -19.11 -2.07
C ILE A 75 -2.30 -18.51 -0.99
N PHE A 76 -3.02 -19.38 -0.32
CA PHE A 76 -3.86 -19.11 0.84
C PHE A 76 -3.21 -19.74 2.05
N GLU A 77 -2.48 -18.92 2.80
CA GLU A 77 -1.79 -19.37 4.00
C GLU A 77 -2.70 -19.34 5.21
N SER A 78 -2.53 -20.32 6.09
CA SER A 78 -3.00 -20.34 7.47
C SER A 78 -1.84 -20.66 8.38
N PHE A 79 -1.90 -20.17 9.60
CA PHE A 79 -0.82 -20.30 10.57
C PHE A 79 -1.28 -21.08 11.80
N SER A 80 -0.51 -22.09 12.18
CA SER A 80 -0.62 -22.76 13.47
C SER A 80 0.46 -22.19 14.40
N LEU A 81 0.14 -21.06 15.01
CA LEU A 81 1.08 -20.30 15.84
C LEU A 81 1.07 -20.79 17.28
N SER A 82 2.19 -20.61 17.98
CA SER A 82 2.31 -20.89 19.42
C SER A 82 1.69 -19.75 20.23
N GLU A 83 1.43 -20.00 21.53
CA GLU A 83 0.81 -19.04 22.45
C GLU A 83 1.61 -17.74 22.66
N GLN A 84 2.87 -17.69 22.23
CA GLN A 84 3.67 -16.48 22.26
C GLN A 84 3.21 -15.39 21.26
N TYR A 85 2.41 -15.76 20.28
CA TYR A 85 1.84 -14.81 19.31
C TYR A 85 0.58 -14.17 19.89
N THR A 86 0.78 -13.18 20.77
CA THR A 86 -0.33 -12.38 21.31
C THR A 86 -0.95 -11.50 20.23
N PRO A 87 -2.20 -11.03 20.40
CA PRO A 87 -2.83 -10.09 19.46
C PRO A 87 -1.97 -8.84 19.18
N SER A 88 -1.38 -8.26 20.21
CA SER A 88 -0.48 -7.09 20.06
C SER A 88 0.71 -7.41 19.18
N TYR A 89 1.42 -8.50 19.47
CA TYR A 89 2.56 -8.92 18.65
C TYR A 89 2.18 -9.22 17.21
N LEU A 90 1.03 -9.89 17.00
CA LEU A 90 0.55 -10.19 15.64
C LEU A 90 0.21 -8.94 14.84
N VAL A 91 -0.45 -7.96 15.45
CA VAL A 91 -0.75 -6.69 14.77
C VAL A 91 0.55 -6.01 14.31
N ASP A 92 1.58 -5.98 15.16
CA ASP A 92 2.84 -5.35 14.82
C ASP A 92 3.58 -6.08 13.69
N VAL A 93 3.73 -7.39 13.78
CA VAL A 93 4.55 -8.16 12.82
C VAL A 93 3.82 -8.46 11.50
N TYR A 94 2.48 -8.45 11.50
CA TYR A 94 1.68 -8.79 10.32
C TYR A 94 1.09 -7.57 9.60
N LYS A 95 1.24 -6.38 10.15
CA LYS A 95 0.73 -5.12 9.58
C LYS A 95 1.19 -4.87 8.15
N ASP A 96 2.47 -5.08 7.86
CA ASP A 96 3.02 -4.90 6.51
C ASP A 96 2.43 -5.90 5.52
N SER A 97 2.08 -7.10 5.97
CA SER A 97 1.38 -8.10 5.16
C SER A 97 -0.03 -7.66 4.81
N LEU A 98 -0.75 -7.04 5.77
CA LEU A 98 -2.06 -6.44 5.52
C LEU A 98 -1.95 -5.31 4.49
N PHE A 99 -0.94 -4.44 4.60
CA PHE A 99 -0.71 -3.38 3.62
C PHE A 99 -0.39 -3.91 2.22
N ALA A 100 0.46 -4.93 2.12
CA ALA A 100 0.78 -5.54 0.84
C ALA A 100 -0.44 -6.16 0.16
N GLU A 101 -1.35 -6.75 0.94
CA GLU A 101 -2.57 -7.36 0.43
C GLU A 101 -3.62 -6.33 0.04
N ILE A 102 -3.90 -5.37 0.91
CA ILE A 102 -4.91 -4.34 0.62
C ILE A 102 -4.50 -3.47 -0.58
N LYS A 103 -3.20 -3.20 -0.76
CA LYS A 103 -2.69 -2.48 -1.92
C LYS A 103 -2.99 -3.20 -3.24
N ARG A 104 -2.92 -4.53 -3.26
CA ARG A 104 -3.30 -5.33 -4.44
C ARG A 104 -4.80 -5.32 -4.73
N ARG A 105 -5.61 -5.09 -3.69
CA ARG A 105 -7.07 -5.09 -3.77
C ARG A 105 -7.62 -3.72 -4.09
N SER A 106 -7.13 -2.66 -3.43
CA SER A 106 -7.64 -1.31 -3.51
C SER A 106 -6.60 -0.29 -3.06
N ASP A 107 -6.13 0.55 -3.97
CA ASP A 107 -5.20 1.65 -3.64
C ASP A 107 -5.85 2.66 -2.68
N LEU A 108 -7.16 2.89 -2.80
CA LEU A 108 -7.88 3.78 -1.88
C LEU A 108 -7.83 3.26 -0.44
N ASP A 109 -8.18 2.00 -0.23
CA ASP A 109 -8.19 1.36 1.09
C ASP A 109 -6.77 1.30 1.68
N TYR A 110 -5.76 1.04 0.82
CA TYR A 110 -4.36 1.10 1.22
C TYR A 110 -3.98 2.48 1.76
N HIS A 111 -4.34 3.56 1.06
CA HIS A 111 -4.03 4.91 1.52
C HIS A 111 -4.78 5.32 2.79
N ILE A 112 -6.01 4.83 2.98
CA ILE A 112 -6.76 5.04 4.22
C ILE A 112 -6.03 4.37 5.39
N LEU A 113 -5.64 3.10 5.25
CA LEU A 113 -4.99 2.33 6.31
C LEU A 113 -3.54 2.77 6.59
N MET A 114 -2.80 3.23 5.58
CA MET A 114 -1.44 3.73 5.73
C MET A 114 -1.36 5.01 6.58
N ARG A 115 -2.42 5.83 6.56
CA ARG A 115 -2.50 7.07 7.34
C ARG A 115 -3.20 6.89 8.68
N ALA A 116 -3.68 5.68 8.95
CA ALA A 116 -4.33 5.34 10.20
C ALA A 116 -3.32 5.13 11.33
N ASP A 117 -3.71 5.49 12.53
CA ASP A 117 -3.00 5.08 13.73
C ASP A 117 -3.53 3.73 14.18
N TRP A 118 -2.62 2.81 14.44
CA TRP A 118 -2.90 1.44 14.88
C TRP A 118 -2.44 1.31 16.32
N LYS A 119 -3.35 1.04 17.22
CA LYS A 119 -3.04 0.88 18.65
C LYS A 119 -3.77 -0.33 19.21
N VAL A 120 -3.05 -1.25 19.81
CA VAL A 120 -3.66 -2.35 20.55
C VAL A 120 -3.85 -1.90 22.00
N ALA A 121 -5.06 -2.07 22.50
CA ALA A 121 -5.42 -1.77 23.87
C ALA A 121 -5.09 -2.94 24.82
N ASP A 122 -5.18 -2.70 26.13
CA ASP A 122 -4.85 -3.69 27.16
C ASP A 122 -5.81 -4.92 27.16
N ASP A 123 -6.97 -4.78 26.53
CA ASP A 123 -7.96 -5.86 26.35
C ASP A 123 -7.77 -6.64 25.04
N ASP A 124 -6.60 -6.49 24.39
CA ASP A 124 -6.25 -7.10 23.11
C ASP A 124 -7.15 -6.65 21.93
N SER A 125 -7.91 -5.58 22.07
CA SER A 125 -8.63 -4.98 20.97
C SER A 125 -7.74 -4.03 20.16
N LEU A 126 -7.92 -4.00 18.83
CA LEU A 126 -7.25 -3.05 17.95
C LEU A 126 -8.10 -1.79 17.78
N LEU A 127 -7.58 -0.65 18.22
CA LEU A 127 -8.12 0.66 17.90
C LEU A 127 -7.47 1.19 16.62
N LEU A 128 -8.28 1.33 15.57
CA LEU A 128 -7.90 1.89 14.29
C LEU A 128 -8.43 3.33 14.19
N THR A 129 -7.54 4.32 14.28
CA THR A 129 -7.92 5.74 14.16
C THR A 129 -7.64 6.23 12.75
N LEU A 130 -8.69 6.44 11.95
CA LEU A 130 -8.63 6.89 10.57
C LEU A 130 -8.62 8.42 10.47
N GLU A 131 -7.96 8.97 9.42
CA GLU A 131 -8.15 10.38 9.06
C GLU A 131 -9.59 10.59 8.57
N ASP A 132 -10.27 11.61 9.14
CA ASP A 132 -11.66 11.88 8.80
C ASP A 132 -11.82 12.35 7.36
N SER A 133 -12.53 11.55 6.58
CA SER A 133 -12.91 11.84 5.22
C SER A 133 -14.18 11.07 4.86
N LEU A 134 -14.91 11.54 3.86
CA LEU A 134 -16.09 10.83 3.37
C LEU A 134 -15.76 9.38 2.96
N TRP A 135 -14.62 9.19 2.31
CA TRP A 135 -14.16 7.87 1.88
C TRP A 135 -13.82 6.95 3.06
N ALA A 136 -13.08 7.48 4.05
CA ALA A 136 -12.76 6.71 5.25
C ALA A 136 -14.02 6.30 6.02
N ARG A 137 -14.99 7.21 6.18
CA ARG A 137 -16.27 6.90 6.83
C ARG A 137 -17.05 5.80 6.11
N ASN A 138 -17.12 5.87 4.78
CA ASN A 138 -17.84 4.87 3.97
C ASN A 138 -17.15 3.50 3.99
N ARG A 139 -15.82 3.46 4.07
CA ARG A 139 -15.04 2.22 4.02
C ARG A 139 -14.74 1.60 5.39
N ALA A 140 -14.90 2.37 6.49
CA ALA A 140 -14.51 1.97 7.83
C ALA A 140 -15.07 0.61 8.27
N GLY A 141 -16.35 0.34 7.99
CA GLY A 141 -17.01 -0.93 8.32
C GLY A 141 -16.38 -2.11 7.60
N GLU A 142 -16.20 -2.01 6.29
CA GLU A 142 -15.59 -3.07 5.47
C GLU A 142 -14.12 -3.31 5.83
N LEU A 143 -13.36 -2.25 6.12
CA LEU A 143 -11.96 -2.37 6.53
C LEU A 143 -11.84 -3.05 7.89
N ARG A 144 -12.69 -2.69 8.84
CA ARG A 144 -12.76 -3.35 10.15
C ARG A 144 -13.03 -4.85 9.99
N GLU A 145 -14.09 -5.20 9.28
CA GLU A 145 -14.48 -6.61 9.08
C GLU A 145 -13.40 -7.40 8.34
N TRP A 146 -12.77 -6.79 7.33
CA TRP A 146 -11.68 -7.42 6.60
C TRP A 146 -10.47 -7.71 7.50
N ILE A 147 -10.04 -6.75 8.34
CA ILE A 147 -8.92 -6.95 9.27
C ILE A 147 -9.24 -8.09 10.25
N GLN A 148 -10.44 -8.08 10.85
CA GLN A 148 -10.88 -9.13 11.77
C GLN A 148 -10.89 -10.51 11.10
N MET A 149 -11.44 -10.59 9.88
CA MET A 149 -11.50 -11.82 9.10
C MET A 149 -10.10 -12.34 8.78
N VAL A 150 -9.16 -11.48 8.39
CA VAL A 150 -7.79 -11.90 8.07
C VAL A 150 -7.09 -12.54 9.28
N PHE A 151 -7.17 -11.94 10.46
CA PHE A 151 -6.56 -12.53 11.66
C PHE A 151 -7.26 -13.81 12.08
N TYR A 152 -8.58 -13.87 12.00
CA TYR A 152 -9.32 -15.07 12.33
C TYR A 152 -9.04 -16.23 11.36
N ASP A 153 -9.16 -16.01 10.08
CA ASP A 153 -9.01 -17.07 9.06
C ASP A 153 -7.57 -17.59 8.96
N ARG A 154 -6.58 -16.72 9.19
CA ARG A 154 -5.18 -17.11 9.03
C ARG A 154 -4.52 -17.54 10.31
N CYS A 155 -4.80 -16.87 11.42
CA CYS A 155 -4.11 -17.10 12.68
C CYS A 155 -4.99 -17.82 13.72
N ALA A 156 -6.27 -18.05 13.41
CA ALA A 156 -7.28 -18.55 14.34
C ALA A 156 -7.40 -17.66 15.62
N ILE A 157 -7.07 -16.37 15.50
CA ILE A 157 -7.10 -15.41 16.61
C ILE A 157 -8.17 -14.36 16.29
N SER A 158 -9.11 -14.18 17.23
CA SER A 158 -10.12 -13.13 17.15
C SER A 158 -9.58 -11.86 17.78
N ILE A 159 -9.38 -10.83 16.98
CA ILE A 159 -8.97 -9.49 17.43
C ILE A 159 -10.15 -8.55 17.21
N PRO A 160 -10.82 -8.06 18.26
CA PRO A 160 -11.85 -7.04 18.12
C PRO A 160 -11.24 -5.77 17.53
N VAL A 161 -11.86 -5.18 16.52
CA VAL A 161 -11.38 -3.93 15.90
C VAL A 161 -12.41 -2.84 16.13
N ALA A 162 -12.00 -1.77 16.82
CA ALA A 162 -12.76 -0.55 16.96
C ALA A 162 -12.21 0.52 16.00
N VAL A 163 -13.10 1.31 15.40
CA VAL A 163 -12.71 2.38 14.50
C VAL A 163 -13.09 3.73 15.11
N SER A 164 -12.16 4.66 15.12
CA SER A 164 -12.35 6.06 15.45
C SER A 164 -11.83 6.97 14.33
N PHE A 165 -12.12 8.26 14.40
CA PHE A 165 -11.70 9.24 13.39
C PHE A 165 -10.95 10.38 14.06
N LYS A 166 -9.86 10.83 13.43
CA LYS A 166 -9.10 12.02 13.77
C LYS A 166 -9.21 13.07 12.67
N GLU A 167 -9.10 14.33 13.01
CA GLU A 167 -9.04 15.40 12.02
C GLU A 167 -7.88 15.15 11.06
N ARG A 168 -8.12 15.44 9.78
CA ARG A 168 -7.10 15.30 8.75
C ARG A 168 -6.04 16.38 8.95
N ASP A 169 -4.78 16.00 9.02
CA ASP A 169 -3.68 16.95 8.99
C ASP A 169 -3.55 17.55 7.58
N THR A 170 -4.09 18.76 7.43
CA THR A 170 -4.04 19.51 6.16
C THR A 170 -2.90 20.51 6.12
N THR A 171 -2.12 20.66 7.19
CA THR A 171 -1.08 21.69 7.34
C THR A 171 -0.05 21.64 6.21
N ALA A 172 0.43 20.45 5.85
CA ALA A 172 1.39 20.30 4.74
C ALA A 172 0.79 20.69 3.38
N ILE A 173 -0.48 20.35 3.14
CA ILE A 173 -1.17 20.69 1.88
C ILE A 173 -1.44 22.19 1.82
N GLU A 174 -1.81 22.80 2.93
CA GLU A 174 -2.04 24.26 3.01
C GLU A 174 -0.73 25.04 2.85
N GLU A 175 0.37 24.59 3.43
CA GLU A 175 1.69 25.17 3.23
C GLU A 175 2.17 25.07 1.77
N GLU A 176 1.99 23.93 1.15
CA GLU A 176 2.34 23.72 -0.26
C GLU A 176 1.50 24.61 -1.17
N LYS A 177 0.19 24.72 -0.91
CA LYS A 177 -0.72 25.62 -1.62
C LYS A 177 -0.30 27.09 -1.46
N LYS A 178 0.01 27.53 -0.23
CA LYS A 178 0.51 28.88 0.03
C LYS A 178 1.84 29.16 -0.69
N ARG A 179 2.76 28.20 -0.72
CA ARG A 179 4.03 28.32 -1.47
C ARG A 179 3.78 28.42 -2.97
N ALA A 180 2.89 27.61 -3.53
CA ALA A 180 2.53 27.65 -4.95
C ALA A 180 1.86 28.98 -5.32
N GLU A 181 0.95 29.48 -4.50
CA GLU A 181 0.31 30.80 -4.68
C GLU A 181 1.32 31.93 -4.60
N ALA A 182 2.22 31.92 -3.62
CA ALA A 182 3.27 32.94 -3.48
C ALA A 182 4.22 32.93 -4.69
N GLN A 183 4.59 31.76 -5.23
CA GLN A 183 5.40 31.64 -6.43
C GLN A 183 4.67 32.17 -7.68
N ALA A 184 3.37 31.89 -7.80
CA ALA A 184 2.55 32.39 -8.91
C ALA A 184 2.47 33.93 -8.88
N ILE A 185 2.22 34.52 -7.70
CA ILE A 185 2.19 35.98 -7.50
C ILE A 185 3.56 36.61 -7.85
N ALA A 186 4.67 36.02 -7.39
CA ALA A 186 6.01 36.51 -7.69
C ALA A 186 6.32 36.46 -9.18
N ARG A 187 5.86 35.42 -9.90
CA ARG A 187 6.00 35.36 -11.38
C ARG A 187 5.21 36.45 -12.09
N ILE A 188 3.98 36.73 -11.67
CA ILE A 188 3.13 37.77 -12.23
C ILE A 188 3.75 39.16 -11.98
N MET A 189 4.24 39.44 -10.77
CA MET A 189 4.89 40.68 -10.42
C MET A 189 6.18 40.93 -11.27
N LYS A 190 6.97 39.85 -11.45
CA LYS A 190 8.18 39.91 -12.27
C LYS A 190 7.86 40.15 -13.74
N ALA A 191 6.83 39.53 -14.28
CA ALA A 191 6.38 39.73 -15.65
C ALA A 191 5.89 41.19 -15.87
N ASN A 192 5.13 41.75 -14.94
CA ASN A 192 4.63 43.11 -14.99
C ASN A 192 5.76 44.16 -14.85
N SER A 193 6.81 43.88 -14.06
CA SER A 193 7.97 44.77 -13.91
C SER A 193 8.84 44.82 -15.17
N VAL A 194 8.92 43.68 -15.91
CA VAL A 194 9.61 43.67 -17.22
C VAL A 194 8.81 44.42 -18.26
N ALA A 195 7.49 44.22 -18.33
CA ALA A 195 6.61 44.94 -19.26
C ALA A 195 6.56 46.47 -19.03
N SER A 196 6.81 46.92 -17.79
CA SER A 196 6.90 48.36 -17.47
C SER A 196 8.22 48.96 -17.90
N LYS A 197 9.33 48.23 -17.84
CA LYS A 197 10.65 48.71 -18.32
C LYS A 197 10.69 48.81 -19.82
N ASP A 198 10.13 47.88 -20.56
CA ASP A 198 10.07 47.94 -22.03
C ASP A 198 9.26 49.15 -22.53
N LYS A 199 8.25 49.60 -21.77
CA LYS A 199 7.48 50.81 -22.11
C LYS A 199 8.20 52.13 -21.78
N GLU A 200 9.07 52.16 -20.78
CA GLU A 200 9.88 53.33 -20.46
C GLU A 200 11.02 53.50 -21.48
N ASP A 201 11.64 52.42 -21.95
CA ASP A 201 12.68 52.46 -22.98
C ASP A 201 12.12 52.86 -24.36
N GLU A 202 10.89 52.50 -24.72
CA GLU A 202 10.22 52.90 -25.97
C GLU A 202 9.83 54.38 -25.98
N PHE A 203 9.63 55.04 -24.81
CA PHE A 203 9.27 56.44 -24.68
C PHE A 203 10.49 57.37 -24.73
N ILE A 204 11.69 56.88 -24.44
CA ILE A 204 12.95 57.68 -24.49
C ILE A 204 13.49 57.81 -25.92
N ASP A 205 13.30 56.81 -26.79
CA ASP A 205 13.76 56.78 -28.15
C ASP A 205 12.98 57.73 -29.09
N THR A 206 11.70 58.00 -28.77
CA THR A 206 10.88 58.96 -29.57
C THR A 206 11.13 60.42 -29.24
N ALA A 207 11.75 60.77 -28.11
CA ALA A 207 12.07 62.15 -27.71
C ALA A 207 13.38 62.65 -28.27
N SER A 208 14.25 61.82 -28.85
CA SER A 208 15.57 62.18 -29.38
C SER A 208 15.60 62.48 -30.89
N ALA A 209 14.45 62.28 -31.58
CA ALA A 209 14.43 62.40 -33.06
C ALA A 209 13.99 63.78 -33.64
N ASP A 210 13.57 64.74 -32.78
CA ASP A 210 12.91 65.96 -33.28
C ASP A 210 13.69 67.24 -33.09
N THR A 211 15.02 67.22 -32.95
CA THR A 211 15.86 68.44 -32.86
C THR A 211 17.03 68.40 -33.82
N LYS A 212 16.80 68.24 -35.13
CA LYS A 212 17.74 68.62 -36.19
C LYS A 212 17.02 68.80 -37.54
N LYS A 213 16.32 69.92 -37.69
CA LYS A 213 16.17 70.64 -39.00
C LYS A 213 15.66 72.06 -38.73
N GLY A 214 16.56 73.01 -38.94
CA GLY A 214 16.20 74.44 -38.97
C GLY A 214 17.42 75.31 -38.79
N SER A 215 18.21 75.47 -39.84
CA SER A 215 18.85 76.71 -40.41
C SER A 215 19.74 76.38 -41.57
#